data_ff62ae709885418e2fac67e5f6e3de3d
#
_entry.id   ff62ae709885418e2fac67e5f6e3de3d
#
_cell.length_a   1.000
_cell.length_b   1.000
_cell.length_c   1.000
_cell.angle_alpha   90.00
_cell.angle_beta   90.00
_cell.angle_gamma   90.00
#
_symmetry.space_group_name_H-M   'P 1'
#
loop_
_entity.id
_entity.type
_entity.pdbx_description
1 polymer ?
#
loop_
_entity_poly.entity_id
_entity_poly.type
_entity_poly.pdbx_seq_one_letter_code
_entity_poly.pdbx_strand_id
1 'polypeptide(L)'
;MDFSAFSFSSVRMAILSGAHSHEDHHKLKLELSPINVIDSLGVNTFCFYVNKSFGILKNDFMKIVKALKKKKLNFDVKNESLKELSEFYTIKFNGGVDLISYFQNVSMNSTQDRPRITENQLLRESSIQTVAACKSYLEQKNPRVFCLDIEIQTNTATEFQPTEFGLVYYADGKEVYEHYLIEEFYKLKVGGELQKKFHFGSTKIISYDHFVEKMKYYLSKTDVFLAHSVNSENHYLSKAGISLAQTVDAVVDTQYLYKDYDKTHIKPVSLMDMLVYLKLPHKHLHNSGNDAAYTFMAFKKIMDL
;
A
#
# COMPACT_ATOMS: atom_id res chain seq x y z
N MET A 1 11.84 4.82 38.30
CA MET A 1 10.99 5.23 37.16
C MET A 1 10.54 3.97 36.46
N ASP A 2 9.24 3.85 36.26
CA ASP A 2 8.67 2.68 35.54
C ASP A 2 8.98 2.85 34.04
N PHE A 3 9.89 2.04 33.51
CA PHE A 3 10.33 2.05 32.11
C PHE A 3 9.50 1.12 31.23
N SER A 4 8.23 0.85 31.61
CA SER A 4 7.34 0.09 30.74
C SER A 4 6.89 0.90 29.52
N ALA A 5 6.74 0.23 28.38
CA ALA A 5 6.30 0.82 27.14
C ALA A 5 5.23 -0.04 26.46
N PHE A 6 4.37 0.60 25.67
CA PHE A 6 3.37 -0.05 24.84
C PHE A 6 3.75 0.04 23.37
N SER A 7 3.43 -0.98 22.56
CA SER A 7 3.58 -0.86 21.11
C SER A 7 2.70 0.27 20.57
N PHE A 8 3.22 1.07 19.64
CA PHE A 8 2.48 2.22 19.09
C PHE A 8 1.20 1.80 18.38
N SER A 9 1.23 0.65 17.69
CA SER A 9 0.03 0.09 17.05
C SER A 9 -1.05 -0.26 18.08
N SER A 10 -0.67 -0.84 19.22
CA SER A 10 -1.64 -1.16 20.29
C SER A 10 -2.21 0.08 20.97
N VAL A 11 -1.39 1.11 21.15
CA VAL A 11 -1.83 2.43 21.63
C VAL A 11 -2.87 3.04 20.69
N ARG A 12 -2.59 3.04 19.39
CA ARG A 12 -3.56 3.50 18.39
C ARG A 12 -4.86 2.70 18.44
N MET A 13 -4.78 1.38 18.49
CA MET A 13 -5.97 0.51 18.58
C MET A 13 -6.78 0.76 19.84
N ALA A 14 -6.12 0.89 20.99
CA ALA A 14 -6.79 1.15 22.27
C ALA A 14 -7.59 2.46 22.29
N ILE A 15 -7.13 3.49 21.56
CA ILE A 15 -7.81 4.79 21.47
C ILE A 15 -8.85 4.78 20.35
N LEU A 16 -8.52 4.29 19.14
CA LEU A 16 -9.42 4.31 18.00
C LEU A 16 -10.65 3.43 18.17
N SER A 17 -10.49 2.24 18.78
CA SER A 17 -11.62 1.33 19.06
C SER A 17 -12.57 1.86 20.13
N GLY A 18 -12.15 2.87 20.91
CA GLY A 18 -12.97 3.51 21.92
C GLY A 18 -13.61 4.82 21.48
N ALA A 19 -13.51 5.20 20.20
CA ALA A 19 -14.15 6.42 19.67
C ALA A 19 -15.69 6.32 19.76
N HIS A 20 -16.34 7.39 20.22
CA HIS A 20 -17.79 7.41 20.42
C HIS A 20 -18.57 7.66 19.13
N SER A 21 -17.92 8.20 18.10
CA SER A 21 -18.53 8.45 16.80
C SER A 21 -17.55 8.18 15.66
N HIS A 22 -18.08 8.04 14.44
CA HIS A 22 -17.23 7.91 13.24
C HIS A 22 -16.39 9.16 12.99
N GLU A 23 -16.91 10.33 13.32
CA GLU A 23 -16.19 11.61 13.24
C GLU A 23 -15.04 11.68 14.24
N ASP A 24 -15.27 11.26 15.49
CA ASP A 24 -14.22 11.17 16.51
C ASP A 24 -13.14 10.18 16.09
N HIS A 25 -13.51 9.01 15.55
CA HIS A 25 -12.57 8.03 15.05
C HIS A 25 -11.67 8.61 13.94
N HIS A 26 -12.24 9.36 12.99
CA HIS A 26 -11.46 9.98 11.91
C HIS A 26 -10.48 11.02 12.44
N LYS A 27 -10.95 11.93 13.32
CA LYS A 27 -10.10 12.95 13.96
C LYS A 27 -8.98 12.33 14.80
N LEU A 28 -9.30 11.32 15.60
CA LEU A 28 -8.31 10.57 16.38
C LEU A 28 -7.26 9.89 15.50
N LYS A 29 -7.65 9.34 14.36
CA LYS A 29 -6.72 8.70 13.42
C LYS A 29 -5.67 9.69 12.88
N LEU A 30 -6.05 10.92 12.60
CA LEU A 30 -5.14 11.99 12.17
C LEU A 30 -4.18 12.40 13.30
N GLU A 31 -4.72 12.66 14.49
CA GLU A 31 -3.93 13.09 15.66
C GLU A 31 -2.93 12.02 16.13
N LEU A 32 -3.25 10.74 15.94
CA LEU A 32 -2.39 9.61 16.30
C LEU A 32 -1.42 9.19 15.17
N SER A 33 -1.14 10.06 14.21
CA SER A 33 0.02 9.83 13.33
C SER A 33 1.32 10.05 14.14
N PRO A 34 2.41 9.31 13.85
CA PRO A 34 3.67 9.50 14.59
C PRO A 34 4.18 10.94 14.60
N ILE A 35 4.02 11.66 13.49
CA ILE A 35 4.40 13.07 13.35
C ILE A 35 3.56 13.95 14.29
N ASN A 36 2.24 13.81 14.25
CA ASN A 36 1.36 14.62 15.09
C ASN A 36 1.52 14.30 16.59
N VAL A 37 1.88 13.07 16.93
CA VAL A 37 2.21 12.70 18.32
C VAL A 37 3.41 13.52 18.82
N ILE A 38 4.43 13.76 17.99
CA ILE A 38 5.56 14.63 18.34
C ILE A 38 5.13 16.10 18.32
N ASP A 39 4.63 16.58 17.18
CA ASP A 39 4.49 18.00 16.92
C ASP A 39 3.29 18.61 17.65
N SER A 40 2.18 17.87 17.76
CA SER A 40 0.93 18.38 18.33
C SER A 40 0.64 17.88 19.75
N LEU A 41 1.12 16.71 20.14
CA LEU A 41 0.85 16.11 21.44
C LEU A 41 2.06 16.15 22.40
N GLY A 42 3.21 16.62 21.91
CA GLY A 42 4.41 16.86 22.73
C GLY A 42 5.12 15.62 23.22
N VAL A 43 4.92 14.47 22.57
CA VAL A 43 5.63 13.23 22.87
C VAL A 43 6.81 13.09 21.92
N ASN A 44 8.00 13.26 22.44
CA ASN A 44 9.22 13.27 21.65
C ASN A 44 10.16 12.09 21.89
N THR A 45 9.77 11.12 22.73
CA THR A 45 10.56 9.93 23.03
C THR A 45 9.80 8.69 22.60
N PHE A 46 10.39 7.92 21.69
CA PHE A 46 9.86 6.64 21.22
C PHE A 46 10.75 5.48 21.63
N CYS A 47 10.13 4.34 21.85
CA CYS A 47 10.78 3.07 22.15
C CYS A 47 10.90 2.24 20.88
N PHE A 48 12.05 1.63 20.64
CA PHE A 48 12.30 0.77 19.50
C PHE A 48 12.61 -0.65 19.99
N TYR A 49 12.05 -1.64 19.33
CA TYR A 49 12.25 -3.04 19.67
C TYR A 49 12.38 -3.90 18.41
N VAL A 50 12.54 -5.19 18.59
CA VAL A 50 12.82 -6.17 17.53
C VAL A 50 11.98 -5.93 16.27
N ASN A 51 12.58 -6.06 15.08
CA ASN A 51 11.98 -5.81 13.75
C ASN A 51 11.61 -4.36 13.43
N LYS A 52 12.30 -3.38 14.05
CA LYS A 52 12.10 -1.93 13.78
C LYS A 52 10.69 -1.41 14.09
N SER A 53 9.92 -2.17 14.83
CA SER A 53 8.68 -1.68 15.38
C SER A 53 8.97 -0.67 16.49
N PHE A 54 8.07 0.27 16.74
CA PHE A 54 8.25 1.26 17.76
C PHE A 54 7.06 1.34 18.71
N GLY A 55 7.30 1.91 19.88
CA GLY A 55 6.33 2.07 20.93
C GLY A 55 6.44 3.40 21.63
N ILE A 56 5.64 3.58 22.63
CA ILE A 56 5.54 4.80 23.46
C ILE A 56 5.69 4.39 24.92
N LEU A 57 6.47 5.17 25.70
CA LEU A 57 6.55 4.99 27.13
C LEU A 57 5.15 5.14 27.77
N LYS A 58 4.86 4.35 28.80
CA LYS A 58 3.59 4.38 29.52
C LYS A 58 3.20 5.77 30.01
N ASN A 59 4.17 6.53 30.49
CA ASN A 59 3.95 7.92 30.93
C ASN A 59 3.57 8.85 29.76
N ASP A 60 4.12 8.64 28.57
CA ASP A 60 3.82 9.44 27.39
C ASP A 60 2.46 9.04 26.77
N PHE A 61 2.06 7.78 26.88
CA PHE A 61 0.69 7.36 26.55
C PHE A 61 -0.37 8.15 27.33
N MET A 62 -0.16 8.35 28.64
CA MET A 62 -1.07 9.16 29.46
C MET A 62 -1.09 10.63 29.04
N LYS A 63 0.04 11.18 28.59
CA LYS A 63 0.09 12.54 28.02
C LYS A 63 -0.73 12.65 26.74
N ILE A 64 -0.61 11.65 25.83
CA ILE A 64 -1.41 11.57 24.60
C ILE A 64 -2.90 11.59 24.93
N VAL A 65 -3.36 10.69 25.79
CA VAL A 65 -4.78 10.61 26.20
C VAL A 65 -5.28 11.96 26.75
N LYS A 66 -4.49 12.59 27.62
CA LYS A 66 -4.82 13.90 28.21
C LYS A 66 -4.88 15.00 27.14
N ALA A 67 -3.95 15.02 26.20
CA ALA A 67 -3.91 16.01 25.13
C ALA A 67 -5.09 15.87 24.16
N LEU A 68 -5.44 14.63 23.78
CA LEU A 68 -6.60 14.35 22.92
C LEU A 68 -7.93 14.76 23.58
N LYS A 69 -8.09 14.49 24.89
CA LYS A 69 -9.26 14.96 25.66
C LYS A 69 -9.35 16.48 25.74
N LYS A 70 -8.22 17.19 25.84
CA LYS A 70 -8.19 18.67 25.77
C LYS A 70 -8.66 19.17 24.39
N LYS A 71 -8.43 18.45 23.32
CA LYS A 71 -8.95 18.75 21.98
C LYS A 71 -10.44 18.41 21.80
N LYS A 72 -11.14 18.08 22.90
CA LYS A 72 -12.57 17.72 22.92
C LYS A 72 -12.92 16.50 22.04
N LEU A 73 -12.00 15.58 21.87
CA LEU A 73 -12.26 14.30 21.21
C LEU A 73 -12.86 13.32 22.22
N ASN A 74 -13.95 12.66 21.80
CA ASN A 74 -14.71 11.74 22.65
C ASN A 74 -14.32 10.30 22.39
N PHE A 75 -13.68 9.67 23.36
CA PHE A 75 -13.26 8.28 23.29
C PHE A 75 -13.01 7.69 24.69
N ASP A 76 -13.13 6.38 24.75
CA ASP A 76 -12.66 5.58 25.88
C ASP A 76 -11.37 4.84 25.51
N VAL A 77 -10.53 4.57 26.50
CA VAL A 77 -9.32 3.78 26.30
C VAL A 77 -9.66 2.29 26.50
N LYS A 78 -9.49 1.48 25.45
CA LYS A 78 -9.65 0.03 25.52
C LYS A 78 -8.34 -0.60 25.96
N ASN A 79 -8.13 -0.70 27.26
CA ASN A 79 -6.87 -1.18 27.87
C ASN A 79 -6.51 -2.63 27.44
N GLU A 80 -7.50 -3.46 27.13
CA GLU A 80 -7.32 -4.81 26.60
C GLU A 80 -6.58 -4.87 25.25
N SER A 81 -6.56 -3.76 24.53
CA SER A 81 -5.84 -3.64 23.26
C SER A 81 -4.36 -3.28 23.45
N LEU A 82 -3.94 -2.87 24.64
CA LEU A 82 -2.56 -2.46 24.91
C LEU A 82 -1.63 -3.67 24.98
N LYS A 83 -0.51 -3.60 24.26
CA LYS A 83 0.56 -4.61 24.26
C LYS A 83 1.84 -4.01 24.84
N GLU A 84 2.28 -4.51 25.98
CA GLU A 84 3.55 -4.11 26.58
C GLU A 84 4.74 -4.64 25.80
N LEU A 85 5.83 -3.89 25.83
CA LEU A 85 7.11 -4.23 25.22
C LEU A 85 8.06 -4.77 26.30
N SER A 86 8.65 -5.93 26.08
CA SER A 86 9.56 -6.56 27.04
C SER A 86 11.00 -6.02 26.94
N GLU A 87 11.46 -5.71 25.73
CA GLU A 87 12.81 -5.23 25.48
C GLU A 87 12.76 -4.10 24.47
N PHE A 88 13.34 -2.94 24.80
CA PHE A 88 13.38 -1.78 23.94
C PHE A 88 14.50 -0.83 24.34
N TYR A 89 14.89 0.04 23.40
CA TYR A 89 15.70 1.24 23.66
C TYR A 89 14.92 2.49 23.28
N THR A 90 15.31 3.62 23.81
CA THR A 90 14.59 4.88 23.58
C THR A 90 15.39 5.84 22.71
N ILE A 91 14.72 6.53 21.81
CA ILE A 91 15.27 7.64 21.02
C ILE A 91 14.38 8.87 21.23
N LYS A 92 15.01 10.01 21.46
CA LYS A 92 14.35 11.30 21.56
C LYS A 92 14.48 12.06 20.25
N PHE A 93 13.39 12.64 19.75
CA PHE A 93 13.34 13.45 18.54
C PHE A 93 13.02 14.89 18.87
N ASN A 94 13.56 15.85 18.11
CA ASN A 94 13.30 17.27 18.29
C ASN A 94 12.09 17.77 17.49
N GLY A 95 11.47 16.91 16.70
CA GLY A 95 10.27 17.16 15.89
C GLY A 95 9.93 16.01 14.96
N GLY A 96 8.79 16.10 14.30
CA GLY A 96 8.33 15.06 13.34
C GLY A 96 9.28 14.88 12.15
N VAL A 97 9.99 15.93 11.74
CA VAL A 97 11.00 15.86 10.66
C VAL A 97 12.18 14.97 11.07
N ASP A 98 12.64 15.06 12.32
CA ASP A 98 13.71 14.20 12.83
C ASP A 98 13.30 12.73 12.84
N LEU A 99 12.05 12.44 13.20
CA LEU A 99 11.50 11.08 13.17
C LEU A 99 11.46 10.53 11.75
N ILE A 100 11.04 11.32 10.77
CA ILE A 100 11.02 10.93 9.36
C ILE A 100 12.44 10.61 8.88
N SER A 101 13.39 11.50 9.15
CA SER A 101 14.81 11.35 8.80
C SER A 101 15.41 10.11 9.44
N TYR A 102 15.06 9.82 10.71
CA TYR A 102 15.50 8.61 11.39
C TYR A 102 14.97 7.36 10.69
N PHE A 103 13.67 7.28 10.37
CA PHE A 103 13.12 6.13 9.66
C PHE A 103 13.70 5.95 8.27
N GLN A 104 13.97 7.03 7.55
CA GLN A 104 14.67 6.98 6.26
C GLN A 104 16.09 6.43 6.42
N ASN A 105 16.85 6.92 7.41
CA ASN A 105 18.23 6.48 7.68
C ASN A 105 18.30 5.04 8.22
N VAL A 106 17.38 4.64 9.11
CA VAL A 106 17.32 3.26 9.63
C VAL A 106 16.92 2.29 8.52
N SER A 107 16.08 2.71 7.59
CA SER A 107 15.80 1.95 6.37
C SER A 107 17.07 1.75 5.51
N MET A 108 17.96 2.74 5.49
CA MET A 108 19.24 2.66 4.74
C MET A 108 20.34 1.86 5.48
N ASN A 109 20.40 1.91 6.81
CA ASN A 109 21.54 1.37 7.58
C ASN A 109 21.35 -0.06 8.10
N SER A 110 20.30 -0.77 7.73
CA SER A 110 20.02 -2.11 8.26
C SER A 110 20.72 -3.26 7.54
N THR A 111 21.83 -3.00 6.88
CA THR A 111 22.65 -4.03 6.23
C THR A 111 24.12 -3.82 6.51
N GLN A 112 24.61 -4.33 7.67
CA GLN A 112 25.98 -4.80 7.79
C GLN A 112 26.11 -6.19 7.14
N ASP A 113 25.74 -6.31 5.89
CA ASP A 113 26.15 -7.34 4.95
C ASP A 113 25.91 -6.76 3.58
N ARG A 114 26.98 -6.61 2.81
CA ARG A 114 27.15 -6.16 1.42
C ARG A 114 25.90 -5.52 0.79
N PRO A 115 25.99 -4.41 0.07
CA PRO A 115 24.85 -3.82 -0.57
C PRO A 115 24.31 -4.79 -1.65
N ARG A 116 23.49 -5.74 -1.27
CA ARG A 116 22.50 -6.29 -2.17
C ARG A 116 21.55 -5.13 -2.42
N ILE A 117 21.68 -4.50 -3.58
CA ILE A 117 20.64 -3.63 -4.10
C ILE A 117 19.35 -4.42 -3.95
N THR A 118 18.50 -4.00 -3.02
CA THR A 118 17.26 -4.75 -2.75
C THR A 118 16.36 -4.59 -3.97
N GLU A 119 15.55 -5.58 -4.27
CA GLU A 119 14.56 -5.51 -5.36
C GLU A 119 13.73 -4.22 -5.30
N ASN A 120 13.39 -3.76 -4.09
CA ASN A 120 12.70 -2.48 -3.86
C ASN A 120 13.54 -1.24 -4.24
N GLN A 121 14.86 -1.30 -4.20
CA GLN A 121 15.72 -0.22 -4.68
C GLN A 121 15.75 -0.19 -6.20
N LEU A 122 15.88 -1.35 -6.84
CA LEU A 122 15.82 -1.46 -8.31
C LEU A 122 14.46 -0.99 -8.85
N LEU A 123 13.37 -1.35 -8.17
CA LEU A 123 12.03 -0.88 -8.53
C LEU A 123 11.89 0.64 -8.39
N ARG A 124 12.49 1.25 -7.36
CA ARG A 124 12.49 2.72 -7.23
C ARG A 124 13.29 3.41 -8.34
N GLU A 125 14.39 2.82 -8.76
CA GLU A 125 15.22 3.35 -9.86
C GLU A 125 14.50 3.25 -11.21
N SER A 126 13.72 2.20 -11.44
CA SER A 126 12.87 2.02 -12.64
C SER A 126 11.50 2.72 -12.54
N SER A 127 11.16 3.34 -11.41
CA SER A 127 9.85 3.94 -11.16
C SER A 127 9.71 5.32 -11.81
N ILE A 128 8.72 5.46 -12.67
CA ILE A 128 8.31 6.75 -13.25
C ILE A 128 7.23 7.36 -12.36
N GLN A 129 7.56 8.44 -11.67
CA GLN A 129 6.70 9.04 -10.64
C GLN A 129 6.03 10.35 -11.05
N THR A 130 6.34 10.90 -12.22
CA THR A 130 5.76 12.15 -12.69
C THR A 130 5.07 11.99 -14.03
N VAL A 131 4.01 12.78 -14.25
CA VAL A 131 3.25 12.81 -15.50
C VAL A 131 4.14 13.19 -16.67
N ALA A 132 5.00 14.19 -16.50
CA ALA A 132 5.89 14.65 -17.57
C ALA A 132 6.89 13.57 -18.00
N ALA A 133 7.52 12.88 -17.03
CA ALA A 133 8.46 11.79 -17.33
C ALA A 133 7.75 10.61 -18.00
N CYS A 134 6.52 10.29 -17.54
CA CYS A 134 5.73 9.22 -18.12
C CYS A 134 5.32 9.52 -19.58
N LYS A 135 4.81 10.73 -19.86
CA LYS A 135 4.49 11.17 -21.24
C LYS A 135 5.72 11.07 -22.14
N SER A 136 6.86 11.62 -21.71
CA SER A 136 8.10 11.55 -22.47
C SER A 136 8.53 10.11 -22.77
N TYR A 137 8.41 9.21 -21.81
CA TYR A 137 8.75 7.79 -22.00
C TYR A 137 7.81 7.11 -23.02
N LEU A 138 6.50 7.35 -22.92
CA LEU A 138 5.49 6.80 -23.84
C LEU A 138 5.70 7.28 -25.28
N GLU A 139 5.95 8.58 -25.47
CA GLU A 139 6.20 9.18 -26.79
C GLU A 139 7.46 8.62 -27.48
N GLN A 140 8.52 8.40 -26.70
CA GLN A 140 9.80 7.92 -27.24
C GLN A 140 9.83 6.42 -27.56
N LYS A 141 9.09 5.61 -26.81
CA LYS A 141 9.25 4.15 -26.83
C LYS A 141 8.07 3.40 -27.44
N ASN A 142 6.85 4.00 -27.50
CA ASN A 142 5.60 3.28 -27.81
C ASN A 142 5.53 1.91 -27.06
N PRO A 143 5.64 1.93 -25.72
CA PRO A 143 5.92 0.73 -24.96
C PRO A 143 4.70 -0.19 -24.84
N ARG A 144 4.96 -1.47 -24.66
CA ARG A 144 3.96 -2.46 -24.24
C ARG A 144 3.71 -2.30 -22.75
N VAL A 145 2.46 -2.05 -22.38
CA VAL A 145 2.04 -1.80 -20.99
C VAL A 145 1.31 -3.01 -20.46
N PHE A 146 1.67 -3.45 -19.28
CA PHE A 146 0.99 -4.50 -18.54
C PHE A 146 0.48 -3.95 -17.22
N CYS A 147 -0.84 -3.86 -17.07
CA CYS A 147 -1.52 -3.46 -15.84
C CYS A 147 -2.03 -4.69 -15.10
N LEU A 148 -1.78 -4.76 -13.81
CA LEU A 148 -2.11 -5.92 -12.97
C LEU A 148 -2.77 -5.47 -11.67
N ASP A 149 -3.72 -6.27 -11.21
CA ASP A 149 -4.28 -6.24 -9.86
C ASP A 149 -4.47 -7.67 -9.36
N ILE A 150 -4.07 -7.95 -8.12
CA ILE A 150 -4.12 -9.28 -7.49
C ILE A 150 -4.85 -9.17 -6.15
N GLU A 151 -5.88 -9.99 -5.98
CA GLU A 151 -6.55 -10.15 -4.70
C GLU A 151 -6.05 -11.41 -3.97
N ILE A 152 -5.80 -11.28 -2.69
CA ILE A 152 -5.29 -12.38 -1.86
C ILE A 152 -6.20 -12.66 -0.66
N GLN A 153 -6.15 -13.89 -0.18
CA GLN A 153 -6.70 -14.23 1.13
C GLN A 153 -5.59 -14.19 2.18
N THR A 154 -5.79 -13.40 3.24
CA THR A 154 -4.81 -13.21 4.32
C THR A 154 -5.28 -13.91 5.60
N ASN A 155 -5.49 -15.22 5.58
CA ASN A 155 -5.85 -15.92 6.82
C ASN A 155 -4.65 -16.27 7.70
N THR A 156 -3.44 -16.27 7.16
CA THR A 156 -2.20 -16.48 7.92
C THR A 156 -1.09 -15.62 7.34
N ALA A 157 -0.21 -15.11 8.20
CA ALA A 157 0.92 -14.25 7.82
C ALA A 157 2.00 -14.97 6.96
N THR A 158 1.85 -16.25 6.70
CA THR A 158 2.90 -17.12 6.14
C THR A 158 2.61 -17.65 4.74
N GLU A 159 1.35 -17.70 4.31
CA GLU A 159 1.00 -18.30 3.02
C GLU A 159 0.47 -17.27 2.04
N PHE A 160 1.06 -17.23 0.85
CA PHE A 160 0.57 -16.46 -0.28
C PHE A 160 -0.52 -17.26 -0.99
N GLN A 161 -1.77 -16.80 -0.87
CA GLN A 161 -2.94 -17.44 -1.45
C GLN A 161 -3.68 -16.43 -2.35
N PRO A 162 -3.22 -16.24 -3.60
CA PRO A 162 -3.91 -15.38 -4.54
C PRO A 162 -5.25 -16.02 -4.93
N THR A 163 -6.34 -15.29 -4.69
CA THR A 163 -7.70 -15.79 -4.98
C THR A 163 -8.14 -15.46 -6.39
N GLU A 164 -7.76 -14.28 -6.88
CA GLU A 164 -8.03 -13.83 -8.23
C GLU A 164 -6.99 -12.84 -8.71
N PHE A 165 -6.88 -12.67 -10.01
CA PHE A 165 -6.12 -11.60 -10.64
C PHE A 165 -6.78 -11.10 -11.90
N GLY A 166 -6.59 -9.82 -12.15
CA GLY A 166 -7.03 -9.14 -13.35
C GLY A 166 -5.88 -8.44 -14.05
N LEU A 167 -5.92 -8.40 -15.37
CA LEU A 167 -4.89 -7.74 -16.15
C LEU A 167 -5.42 -6.98 -17.34
N VAL A 168 -4.68 -5.93 -17.71
CA VAL A 168 -4.80 -5.29 -19.01
C VAL A 168 -3.42 -5.33 -19.68
N TYR A 169 -3.37 -5.88 -20.87
CA TYR A 169 -2.17 -5.83 -21.71
C TYR A 169 -2.41 -4.93 -22.91
N TYR A 170 -1.59 -3.92 -23.05
CA TYR A 170 -1.65 -2.96 -24.15
C TYR A 170 -0.38 -3.07 -24.99
N ALA A 171 -0.56 -3.35 -26.28
CA ALA A 171 0.50 -3.40 -27.26
C ALA A 171 -0.04 -3.09 -28.66
N ASP A 172 0.71 -2.34 -29.47
CA ASP A 172 0.39 -2.00 -30.86
C ASP A 172 -1.03 -1.43 -31.04
N GLY A 173 -1.48 -0.57 -30.11
CA GLY A 173 -2.80 0.03 -30.13
C GLY A 173 -3.95 -0.89 -29.74
N LYS A 174 -3.67 -2.13 -29.29
CA LYS A 174 -4.69 -3.10 -28.87
C LYS A 174 -4.67 -3.30 -27.37
N GLU A 175 -5.86 -3.38 -26.80
CA GLU A 175 -6.09 -3.65 -25.38
C GLU A 175 -6.67 -5.06 -25.22
N VAL A 176 -6.09 -5.84 -24.33
CA VAL A 176 -6.59 -7.17 -23.93
C VAL A 176 -6.92 -7.11 -22.44
N TYR A 177 -8.15 -7.42 -22.09
CA TYR A 177 -8.64 -7.46 -20.71
C TYR A 177 -8.90 -8.90 -20.33
N GLU A 178 -8.31 -9.34 -19.22
CA GLU A 178 -8.52 -10.69 -18.72
C GLU A 178 -8.75 -10.69 -17.21
N HIS A 179 -9.58 -11.64 -16.76
CA HIS A 179 -9.85 -11.88 -15.35
C HIS A 179 -9.88 -13.36 -15.05
N TYR A 180 -9.20 -13.73 -13.94
CA TYR A 180 -9.01 -15.12 -13.55
C TYR A 180 -9.27 -15.33 -12.07
N LEU A 181 -9.94 -16.45 -11.76
CA LEU A 181 -9.98 -17.02 -10.42
C LEU A 181 -8.95 -18.16 -10.34
N ILE A 182 -8.26 -18.26 -9.21
CA ILE A 182 -7.26 -19.31 -8.98
C ILE A 182 -7.95 -20.48 -8.29
N GLU A 183 -7.96 -21.63 -8.99
CA GLU A 183 -8.76 -22.81 -8.64
C GLU A 183 -8.55 -23.26 -7.20
N GLU A 184 -7.30 -23.24 -6.72
CA GLU A 184 -6.92 -23.69 -5.38
C GLU A 184 -7.41 -22.74 -4.27
N PHE A 185 -7.61 -21.44 -4.57
CA PHE A 185 -7.76 -20.42 -3.54
C PHE A 185 -9.03 -19.56 -3.64
N TYR A 186 -9.71 -19.48 -4.79
CA TYR A 186 -10.82 -18.53 -4.96
C TYR A 186 -12.00 -18.78 -4.00
N LYS A 187 -12.19 -20.02 -3.52
CA LYS A 187 -13.24 -20.37 -2.54
C LYS A 187 -12.90 -19.94 -1.11
N LEU A 188 -11.66 -19.55 -0.84
CA LEU A 188 -11.23 -19.08 0.47
C LEU A 188 -11.71 -17.65 0.76
N LYS A 189 -12.16 -16.92 -0.24
CA LYS A 189 -12.67 -15.56 -0.11
C LYS A 189 -13.93 -15.58 0.78
N VAL A 190 -13.78 -15.12 2.04
CA VAL A 190 -14.85 -15.10 3.04
C VAL A 190 -15.68 -13.85 2.87
N GLY A 191 -17.02 -13.98 2.85
CA GLY A 191 -17.93 -12.85 3.03
C GLY A 191 -18.61 -12.31 1.79
N GLY A 192 -19.25 -13.17 0.97
CA GLY A 192 -20.31 -12.71 0.02
C GLY A 192 -19.85 -11.86 -1.16
N GLU A 193 -18.59 -11.47 -1.22
CA GLU A 193 -17.99 -10.73 -2.34
C GLU A 193 -17.51 -11.64 -3.49
N LEU A 194 -17.68 -12.93 -3.33
CA LEU A 194 -17.52 -13.90 -4.39
C LEU A 194 -18.48 -13.53 -5.52
N GLN A 195 -17.92 -13.00 -6.62
CA GLN A 195 -18.61 -12.75 -7.88
C GLN A 195 -19.12 -11.33 -8.14
N LYS A 196 -18.36 -10.31 -7.78
CA LYS A 196 -18.52 -9.04 -8.49
C LYS A 196 -18.28 -9.32 -9.97
N LYS A 197 -19.26 -8.99 -10.81
CA LYS A 197 -19.18 -9.29 -12.24
C LYS A 197 -18.02 -8.56 -12.90
N PHE A 198 -17.17 -9.28 -13.61
CA PHE A 198 -16.19 -8.69 -14.50
C PHE A 198 -16.90 -8.02 -15.70
N HIS A 199 -16.64 -6.74 -15.93
CA HIS A 199 -17.35 -5.95 -16.93
C HIS A 199 -16.68 -5.95 -18.31
N PHE A 200 -15.42 -6.30 -18.40
CA PHE A 200 -14.62 -6.17 -19.62
C PHE A 200 -14.42 -7.51 -20.34
N GLY A 201 -15.15 -8.54 -19.94
CA GLY A 201 -15.05 -9.86 -20.54
C GLY A 201 -15.67 -10.98 -19.69
N SER A 202 -15.15 -12.16 -19.82
CA SER A 202 -15.55 -13.35 -19.04
C SER A 202 -14.46 -13.74 -18.05
N THR A 203 -14.88 -14.13 -16.84
CA THR A 203 -13.99 -14.71 -15.83
C THR A 203 -13.64 -16.15 -16.22
N LYS A 204 -12.35 -16.51 -16.11
CA LYS A 204 -11.85 -17.87 -16.30
C LYS A 204 -11.32 -18.42 -14.98
N ILE A 205 -11.32 -19.74 -14.82
CA ILE A 205 -10.69 -20.41 -13.68
C ILE A 205 -9.44 -21.11 -14.19
N ILE A 206 -8.31 -20.90 -13.49
CA ILE A 206 -7.02 -21.53 -13.82
C ILE A 206 -6.32 -21.99 -12.55
N SER A 207 -5.38 -22.93 -12.68
CA SER A 207 -4.53 -23.35 -11.58
C SER A 207 -3.51 -22.28 -11.19
N TYR A 208 -2.94 -22.38 -10.00
CA TYR A 208 -1.86 -21.49 -9.54
C TYR A 208 -0.62 -21.58 -10.45
N ASP A 209 -0.28 -22.76 -10.94
CA ASP A 209 0.85 -22.92 -11.88
C ASP A 209 0.62 -22.14 -13.18
N HIS A 210 -0.59 -22.19 -13.73
CA HIS A 210 -0.96 -21.40 -14.92
C HIS A 210 -0.95 -19.90 -14.63
N PHE A 211 -1.30 -19.45 -13.40
CA PHE A 211 -1.11 -18.04 -12.99
C PHE A 211 0.37 -17.65 -13.11
N VAL A 212 1.28 -18.45 -12.55
CA VAL A 212 2.72 -18.15 -12.59
C VAL A 212 3.24 -18.11 -14.03
N GLU A 213 2.82 -19.06 -14.87
CA GLU A 213 3.18 -19.11 -16.30
C GLU A 213 2.68 -17.87 -17.05
N LYS A 214 1.42 -17.47 -16.82
CA LYS A 214 0.85 -16.26 -17.44
C LYS A 214 1.59 -14.99 -17.01
N MET A 215 1.91 -14.85 -15.73
CA MET A 215 2.69 -13.71 -15.25
C MET A 215 4.04 -13.63 -15.93
N LYS A 216 4.79 -14.74 -15.99
CA LYS A 216 6.07 -14.81 -16.69
C LYS A 216 5.92 -14.48 -18.18
N TYR A 217 4.89 -15.01 -18.84
CA TYR A 217 4.63 -14.76 -20.25
C TYR A 217 4.36 -13.27 -20.54
N TYR A 218 3.43 -12.63 -19.81
CA TYR A 218 3.11 -11.22 -20.04
C TYR A 218 4.28 -10.33 -19.67
N LEU A 219 4.89 -10.52 -18.51
CA LEU A 219 6.00 -9.71 -18.04
C LEU A 219 7.22 -9.80 -18.97
N SER A 220 7.53 -10.97 -19.56
CA SER A 220 8.61 -11.10 -20.54
C SER A 220 8.41 -10.30 -21.82
N LYS A 221 7.19 -9.81 -22.06
CA LYS A 221 6.82 -9.00 -23.24
C LYS A 221 6.49 -7.56 -22.88
N THR A 222 6.67 -7.17 -21.62
CA THR A 222 6.26 -5.89 -21.07
C THR A 222 7.45 -4.96 -20.97
N ASP A 223 7.26 -3.72 -21.42
CA ASP A 223 8.23 -2.66 -21.22
C ASP A 223 7.87 -1.85 -19.96
N VAL A 224 6.56 -1.61 -19.72
CA VAL A 224 6.04 -0.85 -18.58
C VAL A 224 5.08 -1.70 -17.76
N PHE A 225 5.38 -1.89 -16.48
CA PHE A 225 4.44 -2.44 -15.49
C PHE A 225 3.65 -1.32 -14.83
N LEU A 226 2.33 -1.48 -14.80
CA LEU A 226 1.39 -0.52 -14.25
C LEU A 226 0.55 -1.19 -13.16
N ALA A 227 0.39 -0.52 -12.01
CA ALA A 227 -0.57 -0.94 -10.98
C ALA A 227 -1.05 0.26 -10.15
N HIS A 228 -2.06 0.02 -9.33
CA HIS A 228 -2.47 0.94 -8.27
C HIS A 228 -1.95 0.42 -6.94
N SER A 229 -0.88 1.03 -6.37
CA SER A 229 -0.10 0.48 -5.24
C SER A 229 0.86 -0.64 -5.63
N VAL A 230 1.75 -0.38 -6.58
CA VAL A 230 2.76 -1.32 -7.13
C VAL A 230 3.47 -2.17 -6.06
N ASN A 231 3.70 -1.64 -4.86
CA ASN A 231 4.37 -2.38 -3.79
C ASN A 231 3.62 -3.65 -3.38
N SER A 232 2.29 -3.68 -3.48
CA SER A 232 1.46 -4.84 -3.19
C SER A 232 1.68 -5.93 -4.24
N GLU A 233 1.52 -5.58 -5.51
CA GLU A 233 1.69 -6.50 -6.64
C GLU A 233 3.12 -7.03 -6.71
N ASN A 234 4.12 -6.16 -6.49
CA ASN A 234 5.52 -6.60 -6.42
C ASN A 234 5.75 -7.61 -5.29
N HIS A 235 5.17 -7.37 -4.11
CA HIS A 235 5.25 -8.33 -3.01
C HIS A 235 4.64 -9.67 -3.39
N TYR A 236 3.47 -9.66 -4.04
CA TYR A 236 2.78 -10.89 -4.44
C TYR A 236 3.52 -11.64 -5.54
N LEU A 237 4.02 -10.92 -6.56
CA LEU A 237 4.83 -11.51 -7.61
C LEU A 237 6.14 -12.09 -7.07
N SER A 238 6.78 -11.42 -6.12
CA SER A 238 8.00 -11.94 -5.49
C SER A 238 7.76 -13.24 -4.71
N LYS A 239 6.58 -13.40 -4.08
CA LYS A 239 6.15 -14.66 -3.44
C LYS A 239 5.95 -15.78 -4.46
N ALA A 240 5.54 -15.44 -5.68
CA ALA A 240 5.46 -16.36 -6.81
C ALA A 240 6.81 -16.60 -7.52
N GLY A 241 7.91 -16.08 -6.98
CA GLY A 241 9.26 -16.23 -7.57
C GLY A 241 9.50 -15.35 -8.80
N ILE A 242 8.76 -14.24 -8.94
CA ILE A 242 8.86 -13.32 -10.08
C ILE A 242 9.38 -11.96 -9.58
N SER A 243 10.47 -11.46 -10.18
CA SER A 243 11.06 -10.16 -9.88
C SER A 243 10.65 -9.13 -10.94
N LEU A 244 9.87 -8.11 -10.57
CA LEU A 244 9.52 -7.02 -11.49
C LEU A 244 10.75 -6.24 -11.94
N ALA A 245 11.64 -5.91 -11.01
CA ALA A 245 12.82 -5.10 -11.27
C ALA A 245 13.79 -5.72 -12.30
N GLN A 246 13.73 -7.05 -12.48
CA GLN A 246 14.56 -7.77 -13.44
C GLN A 246 13.83 -8.05 -14.77
N THR A 247 12.55 -7.74 -14.85
CA THR A 247 11.70 -8.20 -15.95
C THR A 247 11.18 -7.05 -16.82
N VAL A 248 10.98 -5.86 -16.25
CA VAL A 248 10.41 -4.71 -16.96
C VAL A 248 11.36 -3.51 -16.95
N ASP A 249 11.28 -2.68 -17.99
CA ASP A 249 12.13 -1.48 -18.14
C ASP A 249 11.70 -0.35 -17.19
N ALA A 250 10.39 -0.21 -16.98
CA ALA A 250 9.83 0.84 -16.15
C ALA A 250 8.61 0.37 -15.37
N VAL A 251 8.40 1.01 -14.23
CA VAL A 251 7.26 0.77 -13.33
C VAL A 251 6.50 2.07 -13.11
N VAL A 252 5.17 2.02 -13.22
CA VAL A 252 4.29 3.17 -12.97
C VAL A 252 3.26 2.80 -11.91
N ASP A 253 3.27 3.55 -10.80
CA ASP A 253 2.25 3.47 -9.77
C ASP A 253 1.25 4.62 -9.94
N THR A 254 0.00 4.30 -10.26
CA THR A 254 -1.03 5.31 -10.48
C THR A 254 -1.33 6.16 -9.24
N GLN A 255 -1.03 5.69 -8.03
CA GLN A 255 -1.15 6.51 -6.82
C GLN A 255 -0.21 7.71 -6.83
N TYR A 256 1.06 7.47 -7.19
CA TYR A 256 2.07 8.54 -7.29
C TYR A 256 1.86 9.39 -8.53
N LEU A 257 1.48 8.78 -9.64
CA LEU A 257 1.19 9.48 -10.89
C LEU A 257 0.02 10.45 -10.72
N TYR A 258 -1.06 10.02 -10.06
CA TYR A 258 -2.21 10.87 -9.77
C TYR A 258 -1.85 12.02 -8.81
N LYS A 259 -1.02 11.75 -7.82
CA LYS A 259 -0.51 12.80 -6.92
C LYS A 259 0.28 13.88 -7.65
N ASP A 260 1.04 13.53 -8.70
CA ASP A 260 1.73 14.51 -9.55
C ASP A 260 0.77 15.22 -10.49
N TYR A 261 -0.27 14.55 -10.98
CA TYR A 261 -1.33 15.11 -11.82
C TYR A 261 -2.19 16.11 -11.06
N ASP A 262 -2.68 15.75 -9.88
CA ASP A 262 -3.46 16.61 -9.00
C ASP A 262 -2.70 16.92 -7.71
N LYS A 263 -1.98 18.04 -7.73
CA LYS A 263 -1.12 18.49 -6.62
C LYS A 263 -1.88 18.94 -5.36
N THR A 264 -3.20 18.92 -5.39
CA THR A 264 -4.02 19.21 -4.19
C THR A 264 -3.99 18.04 -3.19
N HIS A 265 -3.66 16.82 -3.66
CA HIS A 265 -3.55 15.63 -2.81
C HIS A 265 -2.13 15.42 -2.28
N ILE A 266 -1.97 15.54 -0.96
CA ILE A 266 -0.69 15.33 -0.28
C ILE A 266 -0.37 13.83 -0.13
N LYS A 267 -1.41 12.97 -0.01
CA LYS A 267 -1.29 11.52 0.20
C LYS A 267 -1.76 10.75 -1.03
N PRO A 268 -1.25 9.52 -1.22
CA PRO A 268 -1.82 8.60 -2.19
C PRO A 268 -3.32 8.38 -1.93
N VAL A 269 -4.11 8.39 -2.98
CA VAL A 269 -5.56 8.17 -2.92
C VAL A 269 -5.90 6.71 -3.23
N SER A 270 -7.08 6.25 -2.80
CA SER A 270 -7.60 4.94 -3.21
C SER A 270 -7.96 4.93 -4.70
N LEU A 271 -8.04 3.75 -5.31
CA LEU A 271 -8.52 3.62 -6.70
C LEU A 271 -9.90 4.25 -6.86
N MET A 272 -10.81 4.00 -5.92
CA MET A 272 -12.17 4.57 -5.93
C MET A 272 -12.14 6.09 -5.95
N ASP A 273 -11.38 6.72 -5.04
CA ASP A 273 -11.30 8.18 -4.98
C ASP A 273 -10.70 8.77 -6.25
N MET A 274 -9.63 8.15 -6.78
CA MET A 274 -9.01 8.55 -8.04
C MET A 274 -10.02 8.51 -9.20
N LEU A 275 -10.82 7.46 -9.31
CA LEU A 275 -11.84 7.32 -10.36
C LEU A 275 -12.94 8.39 -10.22
N VAL A 276 -13.37 8.68 -8.99
CA VAL A 276 -14.33 9.76 -8.70
C VAL A 276 -13.78 11.11 -9.13
N TYR A 277 -12.55 11.44 -8.75
CA TYR A 277 -11.91 12.72 -9.08
C TYR A 277 -11.66 12.87 -10.59
N LEU A 278 -11.29 11.79 -11.27
CA LEU A 278 -11.13 11.77 -12.73
C LEU A 278 -12.47 11.70 -13.49
N LYS A 279 -13.61 11.62 -12.78
CA LYS A 279 -14.96 11.46 -13.34
C LYS A 279 -15.09 10.23 -14.25
N LEU A 280 -14.42 9.15 -13.88
CA LEU A 280 -14.51 7.89 -14.59
C LEU A 280 -15.62 7.01 -13.98
N PRO A 281 -16.61 6.57 -14.79
CA PRO A 281 -17.64 5.66 -14.30
C PRO A 281 -17.04 4.32 -13.91
N HIS A 282 -17.39 3.81 -12.73
CA HIS A 282 -16.89 2.55 -12.21
C HIS A 282 -17.96 1.78 -11.45
N LYS A 283 -17.86 0.46 -11.44
CA LYS A 283 -18.74 -0.46 -10.70
C LYS A 283 -17.95 -1.71 -10.30
N HIS A 284 -18.38 -2.35 -9.22
CA HIS A 284 -17.84 -3.63 -8.77
C HIS A 284 -16.31 -3.61 -8.56
N LEU A 285 -15.82 -2.55 -7.88
CA LEU A 285 -14.45 -2.53 -7.35
C LEU A 285 -14.24 -3.69 -6.37
N HIS A 286 -12.99 -4.08 -6.14
CA HIS A 286 -12.57 -5.31 -5.47
C HIS A 286 -12.90 -6.60 -6.26
N ASN A 287 -13.04 -6.47 -7.58
CA ASN A 287 -12.85 -7.53 -8.55
C ASN A 287 -11.58 -7.17 -9.33
N SER A 288 -10.55 -7.97 -9.22
CA SER A 288 -9.22 -7.64 -9.75
C SER A 288 -9.22 -7.34 -11.25
N GLY A 289 -10.12 -7.97 -12.03
CA GLY A 289 -10.27 -7.67 -13.45
C GLY A 289 -10.81 -6.26 -13.71
N ASN A 290 -11.80 -5.84 -12.92
CA ASN A 290 -12.32 -4.48 -12.99
C ASN A 290 -11.29 -3.47 -12.48
N ASP A 291 -10.60 -3.77 -11.38
CA ASP A 291 -9.64 -2.85 -10.76
C ASP A 291 -8.42 -2.64 -11.66
N ALA A 292 -7.88 -3.67 -12.31
CA ALA A 292 -6.86 -3.53 -13.34
C ALA A 292 -7.35 -2.70 -14.54
N ALA A 293 -8.59 -2.93 -15.02
CA ALA A 293 -9.17 -2.17 -16.12
C ALA A 293 -9.35 -0.69 -15.76
N TYR A 294 -9.90 -0.40 -14.59
CA TYR A 294 -10.09 0.98 -14.14
C TYR A 294 -8.76 1.69 -13.84
N THR A 295 -7.77 0.98 -13.31
CA THR A 295 -6.40 1.50 -13.15
C THR A 295 -5.81 1.91 -14.49
N PHE A 296 -5.97 1.07 -15.52
CA PHE A 296 -5.50 1.40 -16.88
C PHE A 296 -6.29 2.56 -17.51
N MET A 297 -7.62 2.63 -17.32
CA MET A 297 -8.43 3.76 -17.78
C MET A 297 -8.02 5.07 -17.09
N ALA A 298 -7.76 5.05 -15.79
CA ALA A 298 -7.26 6.20 -15.05
C ALA A 298 -5.89 6.65 -15.57
N PHE A 299 -4.98 5.70 -15.82
CA PHE A 299 -3.69 5.97 -16.43
C PHE A 299 -3.84 6.66 -17.79
N LYS A 300 -4.67 6.12 -18.70
CA LYS A 300 -4.93 6.76 -20.01
C LYS A 300 -5.48 8.19 -19.83
N LYS A 301 -6.43 8.38 -18.90
CA LYS A 301 -7.00 9.71 -18.63
C LYS A 301 -5.97 10.72 -18.14
N ILE A 302 -5.05 10.29 -17.27
CA ILE A 302 -3.95 11.15 -16.78
C ILE A 302 -2.94 11.47 -17.90
N MET A 303 -2.71 10.52 -18.80
CA MET A 303 -1.78 10.66 -19.92
C MET A 303 -2.39 11.38 -21.14
N ASP A 304 -3.71 11.62 -21.16
CA ASP A 304 -4.47 12.14 -22.33
C ASP A 304 -4.36 11.21 -23.56
N LEU A 305 -4.43 9.88 -23.35
CA LEU A 305 -4.38 8.81 -24.35
C LEU A 305 -5.79 8.36 -24.79
#